data_984750bc9e7ea903c3f9068f6fece4fc
#
_entry.id   984750bc9e7ea903c3f9068f6fece4fc
#
_cell.length_a   1.000
_cell.length_b   1.000
_cell.length_c   1.000
_cell.angle_alpha   90.00
_cell.angle_beta   90.00
_cell.angle_gamma   90.00
#
_symmetry.space_group_name_H-M   'P 1'
#
loop_
_entity.id
_entity.type
_entity.pdbx_description
1 polymer ?
#
loop_
_entity_poly.entity_id
_entity_poly.type
_entity_poly.pdbx_seq_one_letter_code
_entity_poly.pdbx_strand_id
1 'polypeptide(L)'
;MTAGLKSAALEQLPAKPPLRFVSAASLFDGHDAAINMIRRLLQAHGAEVVHLGHNRSVADIVRAAIQEDADAIAVSSYQGGHNEYFAYMVDMLRERGYEHVRVVVGGGGTISPEEIAALEQRGVEKIYTPEDGRQMGLNGMIDDVFTRLSAVPKPKYEFRPLNARDHGHIARTISILEGAEENGVAGEQIRRALSRSRHKAPVIGITGTGGAGKSSLTDELLGRLVRAFPDLQIAVVAMDPTRRRSGGALLGDRIRMNSLAAESIFMRSLATRRQNLATSAVLKEVIELYKAAGFDLVIVETAGIGQSDTEIVDLVDLSLYVMTSEYGAASQLEKIDMLDYANMIVLNKSEKRGAEDSLRDVRKQWRRNHPDKAKLADSEIGRAHV
;
A
#
# COMPACT_ATOMS: atom_id res chain seq x y z
N MET A 1 8.81 12.32 -49.25
CA MET A 1 9.06 12.97 -47.95
C MET A 1 8.49 12.08 -46.86
N THR A 2 9.36 11.27 -46.31
CA THR A 2 9.04 10.28 -45.26
C THR A 2 9.24 10.96 -43.92
N ALA A 3 8.15 11.32 -43.25
CA ALA A 3 8.18 11.78 -41.86
C ALA A 3 8.38 10.56 -40.95
N GLY A 4 9.55 10.49 -40.32
CA GLY A 4 9.91 9.44 -39.38
C GLY A 4 9.00 9.47 -38.14
N LEU A 5 8.33 8.37 -37.90
CA LEU A 5 7.74 8.03 -36.62
C LEU A 5 8.88 7.98 -35.59
N LYS A 6 8.95 9.00 -34.73
CA LYS A 6 9.77 8.93 -33.53
C LYS A 6 9.24 7.79 -32.66
N SER A 7 10.02 6.73 -32.58
CA SER A 7 9.89 5.66 -31.58
C SER A 7 9.68 6.31 -30.21
N ALA A 8 8.54 6.03 -29.57
CA ALA A 8 8.34 6.35 -28.18
C ALA A 8 9.43 5.63 -27.38
N ALA A 9 10.30 6.39 -26.76
CA ALA A 9 11.32 5.87 -25.89
C ALA A 9 10.62 5.00 -24.82
N LEU A 10 11.00 3.73 -24.78
CA LEU A 10 10.74 2.86 -23.64
C LEU A 10 11.31 3.61 -22.42
N GLU A 11 10.43 4.18 -21.58
CA GLU A 11 10.83 4.76 -20.32
C GLU A 11 11.49 3.65 -19.50
N GLN A 12 12.80 3.74 -19.37
CA GLN A 12 13.58 2.84 -18.54
C GLN A 12 13.13 2.99 -17.09
N LEU A 13 12.87 1.89 -16.42
CA LEU A 13 12.71 1.86 -14.96
C LEU A 13 13.90 2.61 -14.33
N PRO A 14 13.70 3.41 -13.27
CA PRO A 14 14.81 4.07 -12.59
C PRO A 14 15.85 3.03 -12.19
N ALA A 15 17.11 3.33 -12.38
CA ALA A 15 18.25 2.45 -12.11
C ALA A 15 18.38 2.02 -10.63
N LYS A 16 17.71 2.74 -9.71
CA LYS A 16 17.56 2.41 -8.29
C LYS A 16 16.08 2.38 -7.92
N PRO A 17 15.64 1.44 -7.05
CA PRO A 17 14.29 1.49 -6.51
C PRO A 17 14.06 2.82 -5.79
N PRO A 18 12.87 3.42 -5.92
CA PRO A 18 12.56 4.68 -5.27
C PRO A 18 12.65 4.57 -3.75
N LEU A 19 13.04 5.66 -3.07
CA LEU A 19 12.98 5.73 -1.62
C LEU A 19 11.53 5.56 -1.16
N ARG A 20 11.35 4.79 -0.09
CA ARG A 20 10.04 4.52 0.49
C ARG A 20 9.89 5.22 1.85
N PHE A 21 8.84 6.01 1.98
CA PHE A 21 8.50 6.75 3.19
C PHE A 21 7.20 6.26 3.81
N VAL A 22 7.16 6.20 5.12
CA VAL A 22 5.90 6.22 5.88
C VAL A 22 5.67 7.64 6.37
N SER A 23 4.50 8.22 6.09
CA SER A 23 4.17 9.60 6.51
C SER A 23 2.93 9.65 7.37
N ALA A 24 2.96 10.45 8.44
CA ALA A 24 1.86 10.62 9.39
C ALA A 24 1.91 11.97 10.10
N ALA A 25 0.78 12.42 10.67
CA ALA A 25 0.78 13.39 11.75
C ALA A 25 0.77 12.64 13.10
N SER A 26 1.46 13.21 14.08
CA SER A 26 1.62 12.61 15.41
C SER A 26 0.30 12.44 16.15
N LEU A 27 0.33 11.65 17.22
CA LEU A 27 -0.83 11.42 18.08
C LEU A 27 -1.37 12.73 18.64
N PHE A 28 -2.68 12.91 18.63
CA PHE A 28 -3.41 14.14 19.01
C PHE A 28 -3.15 15.37 18.16
N ASP A 29 -2.42 15.23 17.05
CA ASP A 29 -2.23 16.34 16.09
C ASP A 29 -3.26 16.26 14.97
N GLY A 30 -4.11 17.30 14.89
CA GLY A 30 -5.10 17.47 13.83
C GLY A 30 -4.62 18.37 12.66
N HIS A 31 -3.37 18.83 12.70
CA HIS A 31 -2.81 19.70 11.67
C HIS A 31 -2.27 18.89 10.49
N ASP A 32 -3.16 18.34 9.68
CA ASP A 32 -2.79 17.47 8.56
C ASP A 32 -2.30 18.21 7.31
N ALA A 33 -2.49 19.54 7.22
CA ALA A 33 -2.13 20.32 6.04
C ALA A 33 -0.62 20.23 5.72
N ALA A 34 0.24 20.31 6.73
CA ALA A 34 1.69 20.26 6.56
C ALA A 34 2.15 18.90 6.04
N ILE A 35 1.74 17.80 6.69
CA ILE A 35 2.13 16.45 6.23
C ILE A 35 1.54 16.13 4.87
N ASN A 36 0.34 16.63 4.56
CA ASN A 36 -0.27 16.49 3.24
C ASN A 36 0.51 17.21 2.14
N MET A 37 1.15 18.35 2.46
CA MET A 37 2.04 19.05 1.53
C MET A 37 3.35 18.27 1.36
N ILE A 38 4.00 17.89 2.45
CA ILE A 38 5.30 17.16 2.44
C ILE A 38 5.17 15.84 1.67
N ARG A 39 4.13 15.02 1.92
CA ARG A 39 3.95 13.78 1.16
C ARG A 39 3.81 13.97 -0.34
N ARG A 40 3.17 15.08 -0.77
CA ARG A 40 3.05 15.43 -2.20
C ARG A 40 4.40 15.82 -2.81
N LEU A 41 5.22 16.54 -2.05
CA LEU A 41 6.57 16.92 -2.48
C LEU A 41 7.48 15.69 -2.56
N LEU A 42 7.49 14.82 -1.55
CA LEU A 42 8.21 13.54 -1.58
C LEU A 42 7.82 12.72 -2.82
N GLN A 43 6.51 12.58 -3.08
CA GLN A 43 6.00 11.88 -4.27
C GLN A 43 6.42 12.57 -5.57
N ALA A 44 6.45 13.91 -5.61
CA ALA A 44 6.88 14.67 -6.78
C ALA A 44 8.38 14.49 -7.08
N HIS A 45 9.20 14.20 -6.05
CA HIS A 45 10.61 13.86 -6.16
C HIS A 45 10.88 12.35 -6.43
N GLY A 46 9.83 11.59 -6.73
CA GLY A 46 9.96 10.18 -7.12
C GLY A 46 9.86 9.17 -5.99
N ALA A 47 9.57 9.57 -4.74
CA ALA A 47 9.39 8.64 -3.64
C ALA A 47 8.08 7.86 -3.70
N GLU A 48 8.07 6.67 -3.15
CA GLU A 48 6.87 5.92 -2.76
C GLU A 48 6.50 6.33 -1.32
N VAL A 49 5.29 6.85 -1.13
CA VAL A 49 4.86 7.38 0.17
C VAL A 49 3.65 6.62 0.68
N VAL A 50 3.83 5.85 1.74
CA VAL A 50 2.75 5.21 2.50
C VAL A 50 2.22 6.21 3.50
N HIS A 51 1.00 6.71 3.28
CA HIS A 51 0.40 7.74 4.11
C HIS A 51 -0.59 7.15 5.11
N LEU A 52 -0.34 7.39 6.39
CA LEU A 52 -1.18 6.89 7.48
C LEU A 52 -2.24 7.89 7.98
N GLY A 53 -2.17 9.14 7.52
CA GLY A 53 -3.08 10.20 7.97
C GLY A 53 -2.64 10.87 9.27
N HIS A 54 -3.61 11.33 10.04
CA HIS A 54 -3.40 12.04 11.30
C HIS A 54 -3.68 11.16 12.52
N ASN A 55 -3.30 11.65 13.70
CA ASN A 55 -3.58 11.02 14.99
C ASN A 55 -3.05 9.58 15.08
N ARG A 56 -1.78 9.37 14.70
CA ARG A 56 -1.18 8.03 14.69
C ARG A 56 -0.26 7.80 15.86
N SER A 57 -0.41 6.62 16.47
CA SER A 57 0.48 6.16 17.54
C SER A 57 1.86 5.81 16.98
N VAL A 58 2.89 5.86 17.83
CA VAL A 58 4.25 5.41 17.49
C VAL A 58 4.23 3.95 17.02
N ALA A 59 3.47 3.09 17.71
CA ALA A 59 3.38 1.66 17.40
C ALA A 59 2.82 1.43 15.97
N ASP A 60 1.80 2.20 15.55
CA ASP A 60 1.22 2.08 14.21
C ASP A 60 2.19 2.52 13.12
N ILE A 61 2.92 3.62 13.36
CA ILE A 61 3.89 4.15 12.41
C ILE A 61 5.08 3.19 12.25
N VAL A 62 5.64 2.72 13.35
CA VAL A 62 6.79 1.78 13.34
C VAL A 62 6.39 0.45 12.72
N ARG A 63 5.20 -0.09 13.05
CA ARG A 63 4.67 -1.31 12.41
C ARG A 63 4.55 -1.13 10.90
N ALA A 64 3.97 -0.02 10.45
CA ALA A 64 3.87 0.27 9.03
C ALA A 64 5.25 0.39 8.36
N ALA A 65 6.21 1.08 8.98
CA ALA A 65 7.56 1.21 8.45
C ALA A 65 8.26 -0.14 8.28
N ILE A 66 8.10 -1.05 9.24
CA ILE A 66 8.65 -2.41 9.17
C ILE A 66 7.98 -3.22 8.06
N GLN A 67 6.64 -3.24 7.99
CA GLN A 67 5.89 -4.02 7.00
C GLN A 67 6.06 -3.48 5.57
N GLU A 68 6.39 -2.20 5.43
CA GLU A 68 6.64 -1.56 4.15
C GLU A 68 8.13 -1.54 3.76
N ASP A 69 9.05 -2.04 4.60
CA ASP A 69 10.50 -1.92 4.42
C ASP A 69 10.92 -0.49 4.08
N ALA A 70 10.42 0.47 4.87
CA ALA A 70 10.60 1.89 4.60
C ALA A 70 12.06 2.33 4.82
N ASP A 71 12.51 3.32 4.04
CA ASP A 71 13.80 3.99 4.23
C ASP A 71 13.70 5.03 5.34
N ALA A 72 12.54 5.69 5.44
CA ALA A 72 12.31 6.72 6.44
C ALA A 72 10.85 6.86 6.86
N ILE A 73 10.68 7.44 8.04
CA ILE A 73 9.42 7.91 8.60
C ILE A 73 9.43 9.44 8.56
N ALA A 74 8.41 10.04 7.94
CA ALA A 74 8.21 11.49 7.90
C ALA A 74 6.99 11.87 8.74
N VAL A 75 7.20 12.55 9.87
CA VAL A 75 6.12 12.92 10.80
C VAL A 75 6.04 14.43 10.95
N SER A 76 4.81 14.97 10.94
CA SER A 76 4.55 16.33 11.42
C SER A 76 4.04 16.30 12.87
N SER A 77 4.47 17.28 13.67
CA SER A 77 3.98 17.47 15.03
C SER A 77 3.92 18.96 15.37
N TYR A 78 2.72 19.43 15.73
CA TYR A 78 2.45 20.82 16.10
C TYR A 78 1.91 20.95 17.53
N GLN A 79 2.13 19.92 18.39
CA GLN A 79 1.68 19.94 19.78
C GLN A 79 2.76 19.51 20.75
N GLY A 80 2.51 19.74 22.05
CA GLY A 80 3.37 19.27 23.14
C GLY A 80 3.46 17.72 23.17
N GLY A 81 4.44 17.17 23.86
CA GLY A 81 4.68 15.73 23.93
C GLY A 81 5.55 15.18 22.80
N HIS A 82 6.07 16.05 21.92
CA HIS A 82 6.95 15.64 20.84
C HIS A 82 8.26 14.99 21.32
N ASN A 83 8.79 15.41 22.48
CA ASN A 83 10.00 14.84 23.05
C ASN A 83 9.83 13.36 23.35
N GLU A 84 8.80 12.98 24.09
CA GLU A 84 8.50 11.60 24.43
C GLU A 84 8.12 10.80 23.18
N TYR A 85 7.33 11.40 22.30
CA TYR A 85 6.83 10.74 21.10
C TYR A 85 7.96 10.33 20.15
N PHE A 86 8.87 11.25 19.80
CA PHE A 86 9.96 10.95 18.88
C PHE A 86 11.08 10.12 19.55
N ALA A 87 11.36 10.37 20.83
CA ALA A 87 12.27 9.54 21.59
C ALA A 87 11.82 8.08 21.62
N TYR A 88 10.55 7.85 21.93
CA TYR A 88 9.95 6.52 21.96
C TYR A 88 9.95 5.86 20.56
N MET A 89 9.74 6.63 19.50
CA MET A 89 9.78 6.11 18.12
C MET A 89 11.18 5.60 17.75
N VAL A 90 12.22 6.37 18.06
CA VAL A 90 13.62 5.98 17.82
C VAL A 90 13.99 4.75 18.65
N ASP A 91 13.59 4.72 19.93
CA ASP A 91 13.88 3.59 20.81
C ASP A 91 13.17 2.32 20.32
N MET A 92 11.91 2.42 19.91
CA MET A 92 11.15 1.28 19.37
C MET A 92 11.77 0.74 18.07
N LEU A 93 12.26 1.61 17.19
CA LEU A 93 12.97 1.18 15.98
C LEU A 93 14.27 0.44 16.36
N ARG A 94 15.03 0.94 17.32
CA ARG A 94 16.26 0.32 17.80
C ARG A 94 16.00 -1.03 18.45
N GLU A 95 15.04 -1.12 19.38
CA GLU A 95 14.65 -2.35 20.05
C GLU A 95 14.23 -3.46 19.10
N ARG A 96 13.67 -3.08 17.95
CA ARG A 96 13.24 -4.00 16.91
C ARG A 96 14.31 -4.29 15.83
N GLY A 97 15.50 -3.65 15.91
CA GLY A 97 16.60 -3.84 14.96
C GLY A 97 16.42 -3.07 13.64
N TYR A 98 15.68 -1.95 13.66
CA TYR A 98 15.37 -1.12 12.48
C TYR A 98 15.97 0.30 12.56
N GLU A 99 17.14 0.46 13.15
CA GLU A 99 17.85 1.76 13.26
C GLU A 99 18.19 2.39 11.91
N HIS A 100 18.21 1.60 10.85
CA HIS A 100 18.42 2.09 9.49
C HIS A 100 17.20 2.89 8.95
N VAL A 101 16.02 2.72 9.53
CA VAL A 101 14.84 3.52 9.21
C VAL A 101 14.97 4.88 9.87
N ARG A 102 15.16 5.93 9.08
CA ARG A 102 15.41 7.28 9.58
C ARG A 102 14.14 8.03 9.92
N VAL A 103 14.14 8.76 11.02
CA VAL A 103 13.00 9.58 11.45
C VAL A 103 13.27 11.04 11.10
N VAL A 104 12.43 11.59 10.22
CA VAL A 104 12.47 12.99 9.77
C VAL A 104 11.22 13.69 10.26
N VAL A 105 11.38 14.84 10.89
CA VAL A 105 10.30 15.55 11.58
C VAL A 105 10.07 16.94 10.98
N GLY A 106 8.81 17.32 10.80
CA GLY A 106 8.37 18.67 10.51
C GLY A 106 7.51 19.23 11.64
N GLY A 107 7.33 20.55 11.69
CA GLY A 107 6.55 21.20 12.76
C GLY A 107 7.41 21.92 13.80
N GLY A 108 8.69 22.15 13.48
CA GLY A 108 9.68 22.74 14.39
C GLY A 108 9.37 24.13 14.94
N GLY A 109 8.25 24.75 14.56
CA GLY A 109 7.82 26.03 15.18
C GLY A 109 7.36 25.89 16.64
N THR A 110 7.08 24.66 17.09
CA THR A 110 6.70 24.34 18.47
C THR A 110 7.78 23.64 19.27
N ILE A 111 8.89 23.27 18.64
CA ILE A 111 10.02 22.55 19.24
C ILE A 111 11.17 23.54 19.41
N SER A 112 11.68 23.69 20.65
CA SER A 112 12.78 24.59 20.93
C SER A 112 14.12 24.10 20.34
N PRO A 113 15.12 25.00 20.12
CA PRO A 113 16.42 24.58 19.62
C PRO A 113 17.14 23.53 20.52
N GLU A 114 16.95 23.61 21.83
CA GLU A 114 17.51 22.68 22.80
C GLU A 114 16.86 21.29 22.66
N GLU A 115 15.54 21.24 22.48
CA GLU A 115 14.79 20.01 22.27
C GLU A 115 15.16 19.37 20.93
N ILE A 116 15.34 20.17 19.86
CA ILE A 116 15.81 19.70 18.56
C ILE A 116 17.17 19.02 18.72
N ALA A 117 18.13 19.70 19.37
CA ALA A 117 19.47 19.16 19.58
C ALA A 117 19.42 17.84 20.37
N ALA A 118 18.60 17.75 21.42
CA ALA A 118 18.46 16.55 22.24
C ALA A 118 17.84 15.38 21.44
N LEU A 119 16.82 15.63 20.62
CA LEU A 119 16.17 14.60 19.81
C LEU A 119 17.07 14.11 18.66
N GLU A 120 17.80 15.01 18.01
CA GLU A 120 18.76 14.64 16.96
C GLU A 120 19.92 13.82 17.56
N GLN A 121 20.43 14.16 18.75
CA GLN A 121 21.43 13.34 19.49
C GLN A 121 20.89 11.96 19.86
N ARG A 122 19.58 11.83 20.11
CA ARG A 122 18.96 10.54 20.42
C ARG A 122 18.79 9.65 19.19
N GLY A 123 18.82 10.22 17.98
CA GLY A 123 18.75 9.47 16.72
C GLY A 123 17.63 9.89 15.77
N VAL A 124 16.94 11.01 16.04
CA VAL A 124 16.12 11.66 15.02
C VAL A 124 17.04 12.22 13.93
N GLU A 125 16.81 11.88 12.68
CA GLU A 125 17.71 12.25 11.57
C GLU A 125 17.77 13.76 11.36
N LYS A 126 16.61 14.40 11.35
CA LYS A 126 16.47 15.86 11.18
C LYS A 126 15.11 16.35 11.62
N ILE A 127 15.10 17.50 12.30
CA ILE A 127 13.89 18.24 12.59
C ILE A 127 13.94 19.56 11.80
N TYR A 128 13.05 19.72 10.84
CA TYR A 128 12.96 20.91 10.00
C TYR A 128 12.15 22.01 10.67
N THR A 129 12.78 23.17 10.79
CA THR A 129 12.22 24.37 11.39
C THR A 129 11.63 25.31 10.34
N PRO A 130 10.80 26.30 10.72
CA PRO A 130 10.39 27.37 9.82
C PRO A 130 11.56 28.18 9.25
N GLU A 131 12.70 28.23 9.96
CA GLU A 131 13.93 28.90 9.49
C GLU A 131 14.55 28.10 8.33
N ASP A 132 14.67 26.76 8.47
CA ASP A 132 15.12 25.89 7.37
C ASP A 132 14.24 26.11 6.12
N GLY A 133 12.92 26.24 6.32
CA GLY A 133 11.98 26.51 5.22
C GLY A 133 12.19 27.89 4.57
N ARG A 134 12.60 28.92 5.34
CA ARG A 134 12.93 30.24 4.79
C ARG A 134 14.24 30.24 4.01
N GLN A 135 15.25 29.52 4.50
CA GLN A 135 16.59 29.49 3.92
C GLN A 135 16.67 28.67 2.64
N MET A 136 16.13 27.47 2.63
CA MET A 136 16.26 26.53 1.50
C MET A 136 14.95 26.28 0.73
N GLY A 137 13.84 26.78 1.20
CA GLY A 137 12.52 26.52 0.65
C GLY A 137 12.06 25.08 0.82
N LEU A 138 10.80 24.80 0.50
CA LEU A 138 10.24 23.45 0.67
C LEU A 138 10.93 22.40 -0.21
N ASN A 139 11.26 22.72 -1.45
CA ASN A 139 11.97 21.80 -2.33
C ASN A 139 13.40 21.51 -1.82
N GLY A 140 14.12 22.53 -1.36
CA GLY A 140 15.45 22.35 -0.79
C GLY A 140 15.45 21.48 0.48
N MET A 141 14.40 21.59 1.32
CA MET A 141 14.21 20.65 2.45
C MET A 141 14.04 19.20 1.99
N ILE A 142 13.28 18.98 0.92
CA ILE A 142 13.11 17.63 0.38
C ILE A 142 14.41 17.11 -0.24
N ASP A 143 15.15 17.96 -0.98
CA ASP A 143 16.45 17.60 -1.55
C ASP A 143 17.46 17.22 -0.45
N ASP A 144 17.46 17.93 0.69
CA ASP A 144 18.28 17.61 1.87
C ASP A 144 17.88 16.24 2.47
N VAL A 145 16.57 15.96 2.60
CA VAL A 145 16.09 14.64 3.05
C VAL A 145 16.60 13.52 2.12
N PHE A 146 16.46 13.69 0.81
CA PHE A 146 16.93 12.68 -0.15
C PHE A 146 18.45 12.49 -0.08
N THR A 147 19.21 13.56 0.07
CA THR A 147 20.67 13.52 0.20
C THR A 147 21.10 12.74 1.43
N ARG A 148 20.50 13.03 2.61
CA ARG A 148 20.77 12.32 3.86
C ARG A 148 20.46 10.84 3.73
N LEU A 149 19.26 10.49 3.25
CA LEU A 149 18.84 9.10 3.13
C LEU A 149 19.64 8.31 2.11
N SER A 150 20.10 8.93 1.05
CA SER A 150 20.94 8.28 0.03
C SER A 150 22.32 7.85 0.59
N ALA A 151 22.77 8.47 1.67
CA ALA A 151 24.00 8.13 2.36
C ALA A 151 23.85 6.98 3.37
N VAL A 152 22.60 6.59 3.71
CA VAL A 152 22.32 5.53 4.69
C VAL A 152 22.34 4.17 3.98
N PRO A 153 23.27 3.27 4.33
CA PRO A 153 23.30 1.94 3.74
C PRO A 153 22.12 1.10 4.28
N LYS A 154 21.38 0.46 3.40
CA LYS A 154 20.42 -0.56 3.82
C LYS A 154 21.17 -1.80 4.35
N PRO A 155 20.63 -2.49 5.37
CA PRO A 155 21.20 -3.75 5.85
C PRO A 155 21.36 -4.74 4.69
N LYS A 156 22.47 -5.47 4.68
CA LYS A 156 22.69 -6.53 3.68
C LYS A 156 21.58 -7.58 3.80
N TYR A 157 20.97 -7.94 2.67
CA TYR A 157 19.96 -8.98 2.67
C TYR A 157 20.63 -10.35 2.83
N GLU A 158 20.12 -11.13 3.79
CA GLU A 158 20.47 -12.52 3.97
C GLU A 158 19.21 -13.37 3.87
N PHE A 159 19.20 -14.31 2.92
CA PHE A 159 18.06 -15.22 2.75
C PHE A 159 18.01 -16.19 3.94
N ARG A 160 16.86 -16.28 4.57
CA ARG A 160 16.54 -17.24 5.65
C ARG A 160 15.15 -17.81 5.45
N PRO A 161 14.78 -18.91 6.13
CA PRO A 161 13.45 -19.48 6.01
C PRO A 161 12.34 -18.45 6.26
N LEU A 162 11.34 -18.43 5.38
CA LEU A 162 10.20 -17.53 5.48
C LEU A 162 9.27 -17.96 6.62
N ASN A 163 8.71 -16.97 7.34
CA ASN A 163 7.76 -17.19 8.42
C ASN A 163 6.75 -16.04 8.42
N ALA A 164 5.45 -16.35 8.45
CA ALA A 164 4.35 -15.38 8.44
C ALA A 164 4.44 -14.35 9.57
N ARG A 165 5.05 -14.70 10.71
CA ARG A 165 5.21 -13.78 11.85
C ARG A 165 6.45 -12.89 11.75
N ASP A 166 7.36 -13.15 10.81
CA ASP A 166 8.56 -12.31 10.60
C ASP A 166 8.28 -11.25 9.53
N HIS A 167 7.46 -10.29 9.91
CA HIS A 167 6.98 -9.23 9.01
C HIS A 167 8.11 -8.45 8.34
N GLY A 168 9.20 -8.19 9.06
CA GLY A 168 10.30 -7.43 8.49
C GLY A 168 11.10 -8.20 7.46
N HIS A 169 11.35 -9.50 7.69
CA HIS A 169 12.02 -10.33 6.69
C HIS A 169 11.17 -10.50 5.43
N ILE A 170 9.85 -10.69 5.59
CA ILE A 170 8.91 -10.73 4.47
C ILE A 170 8.95 -9.42 3.68
N ALA A 171 8.83 -8.28 4.36
CA ALA A 171 8.85 -6.96 3.73
C ALA A 171 10.15 -6.73 2.95
N ARG A 172 11.30 -7.07 3.55
CA ARG A 172 12.60 -6.96 2.91
C ARG A 172 12.73 -7.90 1.71
N THR A 173 12.21 -9.13 1.81
CA THR A 173 12.20 -10.09 0.69
C THR A 173 11.38 -9.55 -0.49
N ILE A 174 10.23 -8.91 -0.22
CA ILE A 174 9.43 -8.26 -1.26
C ILE A 174 10.23 -7.14 -1.94
N SER A 175 10.90 -6.29 -1.17
CA SER A 175 11.74 -5.21 -1.74
C SER A 175 12.87 -5.74 -2.63
N ILE A 176 13.46 -6.89 -2.29
CA ILE A 176 14.44 -7.56 -3.15
C ILE A 176 13.80 -8.05 -4.46
N LEU A 177 12.59 -8.59 -4.42
CA LEU A 177 11.85 -9.01 -5.63
C LEU A 177 11.45 -7.80 -6.49
N GLU A 178 11.06 -6.67 -5.88
CA GLU A 178 10.75 -5.43 -6.60
C GLU A 178 11.97 -4.83 -7.33
N GLY A 179 13.18 -5.00 -6.79
CA GLY A 179 14.46 -4.57 -7.36
C GLY A 179 15.24 -5.71 -8.05
N ALA A 180 14.58 -6.74 -8.54
CA ALA A 180 15.20 -8.00 -8.98
C ALA A 180 16.29 -7.89 -10.06
N GLU A 181 16.26 -6.85 -10.90
CA GLU A 181 17.30 -6.62 -11.90
C GLU A 181 18.64 -6.22 -11.26
N GLU A 182 18.61 -5.52 -10.11
CA GLU A 182 19.80 -5.11 -9.37
C GLU A 182 20.29 -6.19 -8.38
N ASN A 183 19.39 -7.07 -7.91
CA ASN A 183 19.64 -8.05 -6.84
C ASN A 183 19.82 -9.50 -7.36
N GLY A 184 20.35 -9.71 -8.55
CA GLY A 184 20.40 -10.95 -9.32
C GLY A 184 20.54 -12.25 -8.53
N VAL A 185 21.56 -12.40 -7.67
CA VAL A 185 21.79 -13.64 -6.90
C VAL A 185 20.73 -13.84 -5.80
N ALA A 186 20.39 -12.79 -5.05
CA ALA A 186 19.41 -12.85 -3.98
C ALA A 186 17.99 -13.12 -4.54
N GLY A 187 17.61 -12.43 -5.61
CA GLY A 187 16.35 -12.66 -6.30
C GLY A 187 16.20 -14.10 -6.81
N GLU A 188 17.27 -14.69 -7.39
CA GLU A 188 17.24 -16.07 -7.82
C GLU A 188 17.11 -17.07 -6.65
N GLN A 189 17.80 -16.83 -5.54
CA GLN A 189 17.66 -17.68 -4.34
C GLN A 189 16.23 -17.68 -3.82
N ILE A 190 15.60 -16.50 -3.75
CA ILE A 190 14.20 -16.36 -3.35
C ILE A 190 13.31 -17.18 -4.31
N ARG A 191 13.39 -16.96 -5.62
CA ARG A 191 12.57 -17.64 -6.63
C ARG A 191 12.72 -19.16 -6.56
N ARG A 192 13.95 -19.67 -6.34
CA ARG A 192 14.19 -21.12 -6.13
C ARG A 192 13.52 -21.63 -4.85
N ALA A 193 13.47 -20.84 -3.78
CA ALA A 193 12.79 -21.22 -2.55
C ALA A 193 11.27 -21.24 -2.76
N LEU A 194 10.70 -20.25 -3.43
CA LEU A 194 9.28 -20.15 -3.74
C LEU A 194 8.81 -21.35 -4.59
N SER A 195 9.57 -21.72 -5.62
CA SER A 195 9.23 -22.85 -6.50
C SER A 195 9.21 -24.23 -5.80
N ARG A 196 9.85 -24.35 -4.64
CA ARG A 196 9.87 -25.57 -3.81
C ARG A 196 8.78 -25.61 -2.74
N SER A 197 8.15 -24.48 -2.46
CA SER A 197 7.08 -24.41 -1.47
C SER A 197 5.87 -25.19 -1.95
N ARG A 198 5.26 -25.96 -1.01
CA ARG A 198 4.02 -26.70 -1.23
C ARG A 198 2.87 -26.17 -0.38
N HIS A 199 3.13 -25.11 0.39
CA HIS A 199 2.09 -24.50 1.22
C HIS A 199 1.04 -23.85 0.33
N LYS A 200 -0.23 -24.11 0.62
CA LYS A 200 -1.37 -23.57 -0.11
C LYS A 200 -2.16 -22.67 0.83
N ALA A 201 -2.38 -21.43 0.42
CA ALA A 201 -3.32 -20.52 1.06
C ALA A 201 -4.30 -20.02 0.00
N PRO A 202 -5.60 -19.93 0.31
CA PRO A 202 -6.55 -19.29 -0.60
C PRO A 202 -6.20 -17.84 -0.83
N VAL A 203 -6.42 -17.37 -2.06
CA VAL A 203 -6.15 -16.01 -2.49
C VAL A 203 -7.45 -15.33 -2.90
N ILE A 204 -7.82 -14.26 -2.22
CA ILE A 204 -9.00 -13.44 -2.55
C ILE A 204 -8.55 -12.18 -3.26
N GLY A 205 -9.05 -11.95 -4.46
CA GLY A 205 -8.85 -10.71 -5.21
C GLY A 205 -10.03 -9.75 -5.04
N ILE A 206 -9.74 -8.51 -4.67
CA ILE A 206 -10.75 -7.44 -4.54
C ILE A 206 -10.42 -6.36 -5.55
N THR A 207 -11.28 -6.23 -6.55
CA THR A 207 -11.16 -5.22 -7.62
C THR A 207 -12.43 -4.39 -7.72
N GLY A 208 -12.43 -3.37 -8.56
CA GLY A 208 -13.59 -2.50 -8.77
C GLY A 208 -13.19 -1.05 -8.92
N THR A 209 -14.16 -0.20 -9.20
CA THR A 209 -13.94 1.22 -9.52
C THR A 209 -13.35 2.01 -8.35
N GLY A 210 -12.66 3.09 -8.68
CA GLY A 210 -12.17 4.05 -7.69
C GLY A 210 -13.34 4.60 -6.85
N GLY A 211 -13.17 4.67 -5.52
CA GLY A 211 -14.23 5.16 -4.63
C GLY A 211 -15.36 4.16 -4.34
N ALA A 212 -15.34 2.94 -4.89
CA ALA A 212 -16.36 1.92 -4.61
C ALA A 212 -16.33 1.40 -3.17
N GLY A 213 -15.26 1.63 -2.41
CA GLY A 213 -15.13 1.20 -1.02
C GLY A 213 -14.40 -0.14 -0.85
N LYS A 214 -13.53 -0.52 -1.78
CA LYS A 214 -12.73 -1.75 -1.69
C LYS A 214 -11.96 -1.84 -0.38
N SER A 215 -11.15 -0.84 -0.05
CA SER A 215 -10.33 -0.83 1.17
C SER A 215 -11.16 -0.85 2.45
N SER A 216 -12.36 -0.23 2.46
CA SER A 216 -13.29 -0.30 3.60
C SER A 216 -13.88 -1.70 3.72
N LEU A 217 -14.24 -2.34 2.61
CA LEU A 217 -14.73 -3.72 2.59
C LEU A 217 -13.63 -4.68 3.05
N THR A 218 -12.40 -4.48 2.59
CA THR A 218 -11.22 -5.24 3.02
C THR A 218 -11.03 -5.12 4.53
N ASP A 219 -11.08 -3.90 5.09
CA ASP A 219 -10.92 -3.66 6.53
C ASP A 219 -12.01 -4.34 7.37
N GLU A 220 -13.26 -4.23 6.94
CA GLU A 220 -14.38 -4.91 7.63
C GLU A 220 -14.24 -6.44 7.57
N LEU A 221 -13.83 -6.98 6.44
CA LEU A 221 -13.56 -8.42 6.28
C LEU A 221 -12.43 -8.87 7.22
N LEU A 222 -11.31 -8.14 7.24
CA LEU A 222 -10.19 -8.39 8.14
C LEU A 222 -10.61 -8.35 9.60
N GLY A 223 -11.37 -7.32 10.01
CA GLY A 223 -11.86 -7.19 11.38
C GLY A 223 -12.78 -8.34 11.81
N ARG A 224 -13.59 -8.86 10.90
CA ARG A 224 -14.43 -10.05 11.16
C ARG A 224 -13.60 -11.32 11.26
N LEU A 225 -12.64 -11.50 10.36
CA LEU A 225 -11.75 -12.68 10.35
C LEU A 225 -10.90 -12.75 11.63
N VAL A 226 -10.28 -11.65 12.05
CA VAL A 226 -9.48 -11.61 13.29
C VAL A 226 -10.33 -11.91 14.53
N ARG A 227 -11.58 -11.41 14.59
CA ARG A 227 -12.49 -11.74 15.71
C ARG A 227 -12.92 -13.19 15.71
N ALA A 228 -13.19 -13.77 14.54
CA ALA A 228 -13.67 -15.15 14.42
C ALA A 228 -12.53 -16.17 14.53
N PHE A 229 -11.34 -15.83 14.06
CA PHE A 229 -10.17 -16.70 13.96
C PHE A 229 -8.91 -15.94 14.42
N PRO A 230 -8.67 -15.78 15.72
CA PRO A 230 -7.58 -14.95 16.25
C PRO A 230 -6.17 -15.38 15.83
N ASP A 231 -5.97 -16.68 15.57
CA ASP A 231 -4.68 -17.26 15.19
C ASP A 231 -4.40 -17.20 13.69
N LEU A 232 -5.40 -16.82 12.88
CA LEU A 232 -5.30 -16.80 11.43
C LEU A 232 -4.26 -15.77 10.96
N GLN A 233 -3.23 -16.22 10.25
CA GLN A 233 -2.21 -15.34 9.67
C GLN A 233 -2.68 -14.87 8.30
N ILE A 234 -2.89 -13.55 8.15
CA ILE A 234 -3.45 -12.97 6.93
C ILE A 234 -2.43 -12.04 6.29
N ALA A 235 -2.15 -12.25 4.99
CA ALA A 235 -1.38 -11.30 4.20
C ALA A 235 -2.30 -10.47 3.31
N VAL A 236 -2.06 -9.16 3.28
CA VAL A 236 -2.73 -8.21 2.40
C VAL A 236 -1.70 -7.57 1.47
N VAL A 237 -1.98 -7.53 0.19
CA VAL A 237 -1.24 -6.70 -0.76
C VAL A 237 -2.19 -5.73 -1.44
N ALA A 238 -1.91 -4.44 -1.32
CA ALA A 238 -2.67 -3.37 -1.97
C ALA A 238 -1.86 -2.76 -3.10
N MET A 239 -2.52 -2.51 -4.23
CA MET A 239 -1.92 -1.96 -5.44
C MET A 239 -2.35 -0.51 -5.60
N ASP A 240 -1.39 0.41 -5.70
CA ASP A 240 -1.64 1.83 -5.94
C ASP A 240 -0.97 2.31 -7.25
N PRO A 241 -1.58 3.26 -7.97
CA PRO A 241 -1.02 3.72 -9.24
C PRO A 241 0.19 4.63 -9.04
N THR A 242 1.20 4.44 -9.87
CA THR A 242 2.37 5.31 -9.97
C THR A 242 2.07 6.55 -10.80
N ARG A 243 2.56 7.72 -10.40
CA ARG A 243 2.44 8.94 -11.19
C ARG A 243 3.36 8.90 -12.40
N ARG A 244 2.79 9.07 -13.60
CA ARG A 244 3.54 9.07 -14.87
C ARG A 244 4.71 10.06 -14.89
N ARG A 245 4.52 11.27 -14.33
CA ARG A 245 5.48 12.38 -14.46
C ARG A 245 6.67 12.25 -13.52
N SER A 246 6.49 11.78 -12.29
CA SER A 246 7.54 11.76 -11.27
C SER A 246 8.08 10.37 -10.97
N GLY A 247 7.40 9.30 -11.39
CA GLY A 247 7.71 7.94 -10.99
C GLY A 247 7.37 7.60 -9.54
N GLY A 248 6.96 8.59 -8.73
CA GLY A 248 6.56 8.38 -7.34
C GLY A 248 5.13 7.89 -7.20
N ALA A 249 4.83 7.25 -6.08
CA ALA A 249 3.50 6.74 -5.76
C ALA A 249 2.99 7.25 -4.42
N LEU A 250 1.69 7.46 -4.31
CA LEU A 250 1.00 7.62 -3.04
C LEU A 250 0.28 6.32 -2.73
N LEU A 251 0.77 5.62 -1.71
CA LEU A 251 0.27 4.34 -1.25
C LEU A 251 -0.69 4.62 -0.08
N GLY A 252 -1.96 4.83 -0.41
CA GLY A 252 -2.94 5.42 0.51
C GLY A 252 -3.95 4.47 1.12
N ASP A 253 -3.97 3.19 0.76
CA ASP A 253 -5.01 2.27 1.23
C ASP A 253 -4.91 1.98 2.73
N ARG A 254 -3.69 1.94 3.27
CA ARG A 254 -3.42 1.70 4.68
C ARG A 254 -4.11 2.68 5.63
N ILE A 255 -4.34 3.92 5.22
CA ILE A 255 -5.03 4.94 6.03
C ILE A 255 -6.48 4.55 6.39
N ARG A 256 -7.10 3.70 5.57
CA ARG A 256 -8.50 3.27 5.73
C ARG A 256 -8.67 1.97 6.49
N MET A 257 -7.56 1.27 6.79
CA MET A 257 -7.58 -0.07 7.37
C MET A 257 -7.18 -0.03 8.85
N ASN A 258 -8.17 -0.04 9.74
CA ASN A 258 -7.95 -0.03 11.19
C ASN A 258 -7.60 -1.43 11.74
N SER A 259 -8.06 -2.47 11.08
CA SER A 259 -7.80 -3.87 11.46
C SER A 259 -6.33 -4.27 11.38
N LEU A 260 -5.49 -3.48 10.70
CA LEU A 260 -4.04 -3.67 10.63
C LEU A 260 -3.31 -3.49 11.97
N ALA A 261 -4.02 -3.09 13.03
CA ALA A 261 -3.48 -3.10 14.39
C ALA A 261 -3.22 -4.52 14.92
N ALA A 262 -3.91 -5.54 14.38
CA ALA A 262 -3.70 -6.95 14.75
C ALA A 262 -2.33 -7.45 14.29
N GLU A 263 -1.61 -8.14 15.18
CA GLU A 263 -0.27 -8.70 14.88
C GLU A 263 -0.31 -9.85 13.88
N SER A 264 -1.45 -10.50 13.72
CA SER A 264 -1.66 -11.58 12.75
C SER A 264 -1.87 -11.10 11.31
N ILE A 265 -1.91 -9.78 11.07
CA ILE A 265 -2.09 -9.21 9.74
C ILE A 265 -0.77 -8.56 9.28
N PHE A 266 -0.27 -9.05 8.16
CA PHE A 266 0.78 -8.40 7.39
C PHE A 266 0.16 -7.65 6.22
N MET A 267 0.59 -6.41 5.96
CA MET A 267 0.20 -5.68 4.77
C MET A 267 1.40 -5.08 4.06
N ARG A 268 1.41 -5.16 2.75
CA ARG A 268 2.37 -4.50 1.86
C ARG A 268 1.64 -3.71 0.78
N SER A 269 2.05 -2.47 0.59
CA SER A 269 1.61 -1.63 -0.52
C SER A 269 2.59 -1.73 -1.68
N LEU A 270 2.10 -1.96 -2.90
CA LEU A 270 2.91 -2.03 -4.12
C LEU A 270 2.50 -0.93 -5.09
N ALA A 271 3.47 -0.28 -5.71
CA ALA A 271 3.23 0.69 -6.75
C ALA A 271 3.16 0.01 -8.14
N THR A 272 2.14 0.35 -8.93
CA THR A 272 2.07 -0.11 -10.33
C THR A 272 3.06 0.68 -11.17
N ARG A 273 4.29 0.18 -11.34
CA ARG A 273 5.37 0.88 -12.05
C ARG A 273 5.21 0.90 -13.58
N ARG A 274 4.16 0.26 -14.11
CA ARG A 274 3.77 0.32 -15.52
C ARG A 274 2.48 1.08 -15.69
N GLN A 275 2.42 1.90 -16.73
CA GLN A 275 1.21 2.66 -17.06
C GLN A 275 0.07 1.71 -17.44
N ASN A 276 -1.11 1.96 -16.89
CA ASN A 276 -2.38 1.26 -17.18
C ASN A 276 -2.47 -0.21 -16.74
N LEU A 277 -1.56 -0.73 -15.93
CA LEU A 277 -1.72 -2.06 -15.33
C LEU A 277 -2.26 -1.93 -13.91
N ALA A 278 -3.27 -2.72 -13.60
CA ALA A 278 -3.87 -2.82 -12.27
C ALA A 278 -3.00 -3.60 -11.30
N THR A 279 -2.14 -4.48 -11.83
CA THR A 279 -1.26 -5.37 -11.09
C THR A 279 0.21 -4.95 -11.25
N SER A 280 1.03 -5.24 -10.24
CA SER A 280 2.47 -5.04 -10.31
C SER A 280 3.15 -6.22 -11.02
N ALA A 281 4.32 -5.95 -11.62
CA ALA A 281 5.12 -6.99 -12.27
C ALA A 281 5.54 -8.14 -11.32
N VAL A 282 5.60 -7.87 -10.02
CA VAL A 282 6.02 -8.86 -9.01
C VAL A 282 4.88 -9.47 -8.22
N LEU A 283 3.61 -9.10 -8.50
CA LEU A 283 2.46 -9.53 -7.69
C LEU A 283 2.38 -11.06 -7.56
N LYS A 284 2.58 -11.79 -8.65
CA LYS A 284 2.58 -13.26 -8.61
C LYS A 284 3.65 -13.82 -7.67
N GLU A 285 4.87 -13.26 -7.72
CA GLU A 285 5.96 -13.69 -6.84
C GLU A 285 5.67 -13.35 -5.37
N VAL A 286 5.00 -12.22 -5.10
CA VAL A 286 4.59 -11.81 -3.75
C VAL A 286 3.50 -12.76 -3.20
N ILE A 287 2.52 -13.14 -4.00
CA ILE A 287 1.50 -14.14 -3.60
C ILE A 287 2.17 -15.47 -3.24
N GLU A 288 3.08 -15.97 -4.07
CA GLU A 288 3.80 -17.21 -3.79
C GLU A 288 4.71 -17.09 -2.55
N LEU A 289 5.28 -15.90 -2.30
CA LEU A 289 6.05 -15.62 -1.10
C LEU A 289 5.17 -15.70 0.16
N TYR A 290 3.97 -15.13 0.14
CA TYR A 290 3.04 -15.22 1.27
C TYR A 290 2.64 -16.68 1.55
N LYS A 291 2.33 -17.46 0.51
CA LYS A 291 2.07 -18.88 0.66
C LYS A 291 3.28 -19.59 1.28
N ALA A 292 4.49 -19.34 0.74
CA ALA A 292 5.72 -19.98 1.25
C ALA A 292 6.06 -19.59 2.69
N ALA A 293 5.67 -18.38 3.13
CA ALA A 293 5.85 -17.92 4.50
C ALA A 293 4.86 -18.53 5.49
N GLY A 294 3.81 -19.21 5.01
CA GLY A 294 2.83 -19.90 5.85
C GLY A 294 1.68 -18.99 6.29
N PHE A 295 1.30 -18.00 5.49
CA PHE A 295 0.03 -17.31 5.68
C PHE A 295 -1.13 -18.24 5.36
N ASP A 296 -2.21 -18.12 6.11
CA ASP A 296 -3.43 -18.92 5.97
C ASP A 296 -4.38 -18.36 4.92
N LEU A 297 -4.33 -17.03 4.68
CA LEU A 297 -5.15 -16.30 3.73
C LEU A 297 -4.35 -15.18 3.09
N VAL A 298 -4.49 -15.00 1.79
CA VAL A 298 -3.94 -13.85 1.05
C VAL A 298 -5.09 -13.02 0.48
N ILE A 299 -5.05 -11.70 0.67
CA ILE A 299 -5.98 -10.74 0.07
C ILE A 299 -5.20 -9.82 -0.85
N VAL A 300 -5.64 -9.69 -2.09
CA VAL A 300 -5.07 -8.80 -3.11
C VAL A 300 -6.09 -7.71 -3.43
N GLU A 301 -5.76 -6.46 -3.15
CA GLU A 301 -6.58 -5.31 -3.53
C GLU A 301 -5.95 -4.57 -4.71
N THR A 302 -6.72 -4.35 -5.79
CA THR A 302 -6.20 -3.67 -6.98
C THR A 302 -6.38 -2.16 -6.90
N ALA A 303 -5.63 -1.44 -7.75
CA ALA A 303 -5.61 0.03 -7.81
C ALA A 303 -6.98 0.69 -8.13
N GLY A 304 -7.95 -0.06 -8.61
CA GLY A 304 -9.27 0.48 -8.95
C GLY A 304 -9.25 1.49 -10.11
N ILE A 305 -8.42 1.23 -11.11
CA ILE A 305 -8.24 2.13 -12.27
C ILE A 305 -9.26 1.89 -13.38
N GLY A 306 -10.25 1.04 -13.17
CA GLY A 306 -11.38 0.94 -14.07
C GLY A 306 -11.77 -0.47 -14.50
N GLN A 307 -12.34 -0.55 -15.69
CA GLN A 307 -13.08 -1.70 -16.19
C GLN A 307 -12.18 -2.85 -16.67
N SER A 308 -10.86 -2.64 -16.81
CA SER A 308 -9.89 -3.59 -17.36
C SER A 308 -9.07 -4.35 -16.28
N ASP A 309 -9.59 -4.45 -15.06
CA ASP A 309 -8.89 -5.11 -13.94
C ASP A 309 -9.04 -6.65 -13.98
N THR A 310 -9.16 -7.24 -15.17
CA THR A 310 -9.37 -8.70 -15.34
C THR A 310 -8.14 -9.54 -15.08
N GLU A 311 -6.94 -8.96 -15.15
CA GLU A 311 -5.67 -9.67 -14.90
C GLU A 311 -5.59 -10.33 -13.51
N ILE A 312 -6.34 -9.80 -12.52
CA ILE A 312 -6.36 -10.37 -11.18
C ILE A 312 -6.99 -11.76 -11.16
N VAL A 313 -7.94 -12.03 -12.05
CA VAL A 313 -8.70 -13.29 -12.06
C VAL A 313 -7.79 -14.51 -12.23
N ASP A 314 -6.71 -14.35 -13.00
CA ASP A 314 -5.74 -15.42 -13.27
C ASP A 314 -4.78 -15.66 -12.09
N LEU A 315 -4.77 -14.77 -11.09
CA LEU A 315 -3.83 -14.80 -9.97
C LEU A 315 -4.48 -15.21 -8.65
N VAL A 316 -5.81 -15.27 -8.59
CA VAL A 316 -6.57 -15.48 -7.35
C VAL A 316 -7.50 -16.69 -7.44
N ASP A 317 -7.85 -17.27 -6.30
CA ASP A 317 -8.81 -18.38 -6.23
C ASP A 317 -10.26 -17.89 -6.19
N LEU A 318 -10.48 -16.67 -5.65
CA LEU A 318 -11.78 -16.04 -5.57
C LEU A 318 -11.65 -14.55 -5.92
N SER A 319 -12.37 -14.09 -6.93
CA SER A 319 -12.39 -12.69 -7.35
C SER A 319 -13.71 -12.00 -6.96
N LEU A 320 -13.59 -10.86 -6.25
CA LEU A 320 -14.70 -10.00 -5.88
C LEU A 320 -14.62 -8.69 -6.68
N TYR A 321 -15.69 -8.36 -7.39
CA TYR A 321 -15.84 -7.08 -8.04
C TYR A 321 -16.74 -6.15 -7.21
N VAL A 322 -16.17 -5.04 -6.71
CA VAL A 322 -16.87 -4.07 -5.87
C VAL A 322 -17.29 -2.86 -6.70
N MET A 323 -18.58 -2.58 -6.74
CA MET A 323 -19.15 -1.45 -7.46
C MET A 323 -20.16 -0.68 -6.61
N THR A 324 -20.60 0.48 -7.09
CA THR A 324 -21.67 1.28 -6.47
C THR A 324 -22.83 1.47 -7.44
N SER A 325 -23.98 1.91 -6.94
CA SER A 325 -25.18 2.19 -7.75
C SER A 325 -24.95 3.23 -8.87
N GLU A 326 -23.93 4.07 -8.75
CA GLU A 326 -23.58 5.08 -9.75
C GLU A 326 -23.14 4.47 -11.09
N TYR A 327 -22.62 3.23 -11.06
CA TYR A 327 -22.18 2.46 -12.24
C TYR A 327 -23.18 1.37 -12.67
N GLY A 328 -24.36 1.31 -12.04
CA GLY A 328 -25.34 0.25 -12.23
C GLY A 328 -26.35 0.49 -13.37
N ALA A 329 -26.21 1.57 -14.16
CA ALA A 329 -27.06 1.79 -15.31
C ALA A 329 -26.79 0.75 -16.42
N ALA A 330 -27.81 0.20 -17.04
CA ALA A 330 -27.73 -0.91 -18.01
C ALA A 330 -26.70 -0.67 -19.13
N SER A 331 -26.60 0.55 -19.65
CA SER A 331 -25.64 0.93 -20.71
C SER A 331 -24.18 1.01 -20.21
N GLN A 332 -23.96 1.13 -18.91
CA GLN A 332 -22.62 1.11 -18.31
C GLN A 332 -22.20 -0.32 -17.95
N LEU A 333 -23.16 -1.16 -17.53
CA LEU A 333 -22.89 -2.55 -17.15
C LEU A 333 -22.33 -3.37 -18.32
N GLU A 334 -22.79 -3.12 -19.54
CA GLU A 334 -22.29 -3.78 -20.76
C GLU A 334 -20.80 -3.50 -21.06
N LYS A 335 -20.22 -2.48 -20.41
CA LYS A 335 -18.81 -2.10 -20.58
C LYS A 335 -17.90 -2.59 -19.45
N ILE A 336 -18.45 -3.34 -18.51
CA ILE A 336 -17.73 -3.81 -17.33
C ILE A 336 -17.35 -5.27 -17.54
N ASP A 337 -16.15 -5.52 -18.06
CA ASP A 337 -15.64 -6.87 -18.34
C ASP A 337 -15.65 -7.74 -17.07
N MET A 338 -15.41 -7.16 -15.89
CA MET A 338 -15.41 -7.91 -14.62
C MET A 338 -16.76 -8.54 -14.25
N LEU A 339 -17.88 -8.12 -14.86
CA LEU A 339 -19.16 -8.81 -14.67
C LEU A 339 -19.18 -10.21 -15.32
N ASP A 340 -18.26 -10.46 -16.26
CA ASP A 340 -18.11 -11.75 -16.93
C ASP A 340 -17.14 -12.67 -16.21
N TYR A 341 -16.16 -12.12 -15.49
CA TYR A 341 -15.04 -12.88 -14.95
C TYR A 341 -15.06 -13.01 -13.43
N ALA A 342 -15.67 -12.06 -12.69
CA ALA A 342 -15.68 -12.11 -11.24
C ALA A 342 -16.54 -13.26 -10.71
N ASN A 343 -16.03 -13.95 -9.68
CA ASN A 343 -16.79 -14.99 -8.98
C ASN A 343 -17.94 -14.40 -8.17
N MET A 344 -17.72 -13.21 -7.58
CA MET A 344 -18.73 -12.51 -6.79
C MET A 344 -18.76 -11.02 -7.14
N ILE A 345 -19.96 -10.45 -7.14
CA ILE A 345 -20.16 -9.01 -7.32
C ILE A 345 -20.73 -8.44 -6.04
N VAL A 346 -20.13 -7.35 -5.55
CA VAL A 346 -20.56 -6.63 -4.36
C VAL A 346 -21.04 -5.24 -4.73
N LEU A 347 -22.34 -5.01 -4.63
CA LEU A 347 -22.92 -3.66 -4.73
C LEU A 347 -22.80 -2.97 -3.38
N ASN A 348 -21.76 -2.17 -3.22
CA ASN A 348 -21.46 -1.42 -2.00
C ASN A 348 -22.24 -0.10 -1.95
N LYS A 349 -22.30 0.52 -0.74
CA LYS A 349 -23.09 1.73 -0.47
C LYS A 349 -24.55 1.52 -0.82
N SER A 350 -25.08 0.36 -0.42
CA SER A 350 -26.44 -0.09 -0.79
C SER A 350 -27.57 0.71 -0.12
N GLU A 351 -27.23 1.60 0.82
CA GLU A 351 -28.10 2.59 1.43
C GLU A 351 -28.42 3.77 0.49
N LYS A 352 -27.64 3.97 -0.56
CA LYS A 352 -27.86 5.06 -1.51
C LYS A 352 -29.10 4.84 -2.36
N ARG A 353 -29.76 5.96 -2.70
CA ARG A 353 -30.91 5.97 -3.61
C ARG A 353 -30.55 5.30 -4.95
N GLY A 354 -31.43 4.42 -5.44
CA GLY A 354 -31.26 3.70 -6.70
C GLY A 354 -30.46 2.41 -6.59
N ALA A 355 -29.99 2.02 -5.40
CA ALA A 355 -29.21 0.80 -5.21
C ALA A 355 -30.02 -0.48 -5.54
N GLU A 356 -31.33 -0.51 -5.24
CA GLU A 356 -32.20 -1.65 -5.58
C GLU A 356 -32.39 -1.81 -7.08
N ASP A 357 -32.57 -0.71 -7.80
CA ASP A 357 -32.68 -0.72 -9.27
C ASP A 357 -31.38 -1.20 -9.90
N SER A 358 -30.23 -0.67 -9.41
CA SER A 358 -28.92 -1.11 -9.86
C SER A 358 -28.68 -2.59 -9.58
N LEU A 359 -29.07 -3.11 -8.42
CA LEU A 359 -28.97 -4.53 -8.10
C LEU A 359 -29.76 -5.40 -9.08
N ARG A 360 -30.98 -4.97 -9.42
CA ARG A 360 -31.82 -5.65 -10.40
C ARG A 360 -31.16 -5.68 -11.78
N ASP A 361 -30.61 -4.55 -12.21
CA ASP A 361 -29.95 -4.43 -13.52
C ASP A 361 -28.64 -5.24 -13.56
N VAL A 362 -27.82 -5.21 -12.52
CA VAL A 362 -26.63 -6.05 -12.39
C VAL A 362 -26.99 -7.54 -12.46
N ARG A 363 -28.01 -7.99 -11.73
CA ARG A 363 -28.50 -9.38 -11.79
C ARG A 363 -28.98 -9.77 -13.18
N LYS A 364 -29.67 -8.85 -13.87
CA LYS A 364 -30.12 -9.07 -15.23
C LYS A 364 -28.97 -9.21 -16.22
N GLN A 365 -27.95 -8.34 -16.11
CA GLN A 365 -26.75 -8.39 -16.94
C GLN A 365 -25.97 -9.68 -16.68
N TRP A 366 -25.72 -10.01 -15.40
CA TRP A 366 -25.00 -11.21 -15.02
C TRP A 366 -25.67 -12.50 -15.55
N ARG A 367 -27.00 -12.60 -15.46
CA ARG A 367 -27.76 -13.74 -16.03
C ARG A 367 -27.62 -13.84 -17.54
N ARG A 368 -27.50 -12.72 -18.25
CA ARG A 368 -27.26 -12.72 -19.70
C ARG A 368 -25.89 -13.27 -20.05
N ASN A 369 -24.89 -12.86 -19.28
CA ASN A 369 -23.50 -13.24 -19.50
C ASN A 369 -23.23 -14.69 -19.05
N HIS A 370 -24.02 -15.21 -18.09
CA HIS A 370 -23.88 -16.56 -17.52
C HIS A 370 -25.18 -17.37 -17.62
N PRO A 371 -25.63 -17.74 -18.81
CA PRO A 371 -26.93 -18.43 -18.99
C PRO A 371 -26.99 -19.77 -18.23
N ASP A 372 -25.88 -20.52 -18.17
CA ASP A 372 -25.79 -21.79 -17.47
C ASP A 372 -25.84 -21.67 -15.94
N LYS A 373 -25.51 -20.50 -15.41
CA LYS A 373 -25.46 -20.18 -13.97
C LYS A 373 -26.57 -19.19 -13.56
N ALA A 374 -27.56 -18.93 -14.41
CA ALA A 374 -28.53 -17.89 -14.18
C ALA A 374 -29.32 -18.01 -12.86
N LYS A 375 -29.46 -19.22 -12.30
CA LYS A 375 -30.10 -19.50 -11.00
C LYS A 375 -29.22 -19.06 -9.81
N LEU A 376 -27.91 -18.91 -10.00
CA LEU A 376 -26.95 -18.52 -8.95
C LEU A 376 -26.81 -17.00 -8.80
N ALA A 377 -27.47 -16.19 -9.63
CA ALA A 377 -27.34 -14.74 -9.59
C ALA A 377 -27.65 -14.12 -8.20
N ASP A 378 -28.47 -14.76 -7.40
CA ASP A 378 -28.83 -14.26 -6.07
C ASP A 378 -27.78 -14.61 -5.00
N SER A 379 -26.98 -15.66 -5.21
CA SER A 379 -25.87 -16.04 -4.33
C SER A 379 -24.54 -15.37 -4.70
N GLU A 380 -24.33 -15.12 -6.01
CA GLU A 380 -23.08 -14.54 -6.53
C GLU A 380 -23.07 -12.99 -6.48
N ILE A 381 -24.23 -12.36 -6.26
CA ILE A 381 -24.37 -10.90 -6.22
C ILE A 381 -24.89 -10.47 -4.86
N GLY A 382 -23.99 -9.93 -4.03
CA GLY A 382 -24.28 -9.43 -2.69
C GLY A 382 -24.43 -7.90 -2.62
N ARG A 383 -24.97 -7.43 -1.49
CA ARG A 383 -25.01 -6.00 -1.12
C ARG A 383 -24.15 -5.75 0.09
N ALA A 384 -23.47 -4.62 0.09
CA ALA A 384 -22.72 -4.14 1.26
C ALA A 384 -22.95 -2.64 1.48
N HIS A 385 -22.71 -2.18 2.71
CA HIS A 385 -22.65 -0.78 3.11
C HIS A 385 -21.53 -0.64 4.15
N VAL A 386 -20.36 -0.27 3.67
CA VAL A 386 -19.14 -0.06 4.46
C VAL A 386 -18.49 1.25 4.06
#